data_71cac936b9bd41ad53a8ad83be7b015a
#
_entry.id   71cac936b9bd41ad53a8ad83be7b015a
#
_cell.length_a   1.000
_cell.length_b   1.000
_cell.length_c   1.000
_cell.angle_alpha   90.00
_cell.angle_beta   90.00
_cell.angle_gamma   90.00
#
_symmetry.space_group_name_H-M   'P 1'
#
loop_
_entity.id
_entity.type
_entity.pdbx_description
1 polymer ?
#
loop_
_entity_poly.entity_id
_entity_poly.type
_entity_poly.pdbx_seq_one_letter_code
_entity_poly.pdbx_strand_id
1 'polypeptide(L)'
;MLNELEIINEAKNQTGLENFGNPLFVEGFKTLINSINKEADLNEVGVEAQKHRLIGILANILRIESAFIENPEILNEEIKSPVVIVGLPRTGSTMTHRLLASDPNHTAMLWWEGRYPAMLENEQRGNPVDRMEMGKAEVEAVMQASPDALTIHPWDYKGADEEILLLEHTFFLSLIHI
;
A
#
# COMPACT_ATOMS: atom_id res chain seq x y z
N MET A 1 14.12 15.84 -9.35
CA MET A 1 12.70 16.25 -9.22
C MET A 1 11.82 15.15 -9.81
N LEU A 2 10.71 14.82 -9.18
CA LEU A 2 9.74 13.85 -9.66
C LEU A 2 8.95 14.40 -10.85
N ASN A 3 8.73 13.55 -11.86
CA ASN A 3 7.94 13.87 -13.06
C ASN A 3 6.69 12.96 -13.11
N GLU A 4 5.51 13.59 -13.17
CA GLU A 4 4.21 12.88 -13.17
C GLU A 4 4.09 11.88 -14.33
N LEU A 5 4.39 12.33 -15.55
CA LEU A 5 4.23 11.52 -16.75
C LEU A 5 5.22 10.34 -16.79
N GLU A 6 6.44 10.57 -16.32
CA GLU A 6 7.46 9.51 -16.20
C GLU A 6 7.00 8.42 -15.24
N ILE A 7 6.51 8.78 -14.06
CA ILE A 7 6.03 7.85 -13.03
C ILE A 7 4.82 7.05 -13.54
N ILE A 8 3.86 7.71 -14.17
CA ILE A 8 2.67 7.05 -14.77
C ILE A 8 3.09 6.06 -15.85
N ASN A 9 3.98 6.47 -16.76
CA ASN A 9 4.43 5.59 -17.85
C ASN A 9 5.21 4.40 -17.33
N GLU A 10 6.04 4.59 -16.32
CA GLU A 10 6.78 3.50 -15.71
C GLU A 10 5.87 2.48 -15.02
N ALA A 11 4.84 2.92 -14.31
CA ALA A 11 3.83 2.02 -13.73
C ALA A 11 3.10 1.20 -14.80
N LYS A 12 2.74 1.83 -15.92
CA LYS A 12 2.14 1.15 -17.08
C LYS A 12 3.10 0.14 -17.72
N ASN A 13 4.37 0.52 -17.90
CA ASN A 13 5.38 -0.36 -18.45
C ASN A 13 5.62 -1.59 -17.57
N GLN A 14 5.64 -1.43 -16.25
CA GLN A 14 5.85 -2.53 -15.31
C GLN A 14 4.69 -3.53 -15.28
N THR A 15 3.46 -3.05 -15.51
CA THR A 15 2.27 -3.90 -15.42
C THR A 15 1.74 -4.36 -16.78
N GLY A 16 2.09 -3.67 -17.86
CA GLY A 16 1.46 -3.86 -19.16
C GLY A 16 0.00 -3.38 -19.22
N LEU A 17 -0.49 -2.71 -18.16
CA LEU A 17 -1.86 -2.25 -18.03
C LEU A 17 -1.95 -0.74 -18.29
N GLU A 18 -3.13 -0.30 -18.78
CA GLU A 18 -3.34 1.10 -19.17
C GLU A 18 -4.48 1.80 -18.40
N ASN A 19 -5.41 1.01 -17.87
CA ASN A 19 -6.64 1.53 -17.27
C ASN A 19 -6.51 1.69 -15.77
N PHE A 20 -6.52 2.92 -15.30
CA PHE A 20 -6.53 3.26 -13.86
C PHE A 20 -7.94 3.34 -13.25
N GLY A 21 -8.98 3.05 -14.01
CA GLY A 21 -10.37 3.15 -13.56
C GLY A 21 -10.79 4.59 -13.24
N ASN A 22 -11.27 4.79 -12.02
CA ASN A 22 -11.74 6.11 -11.59
C ASN A 22 -10.57 7.10 -11.42
N PRO A 23 -10.59 8.26 -12.11
CA PRO A 23 -9.50 9.23 -12.09
C PRO A 23 -9.42 10.07 -10.80
N LEU A 24 -10.20 9.79 -9.78
CA LEU A 24 -10.22 10.58 -8.53
C LEU A 24 -8.84 10.70 -7.86
N PHE A 25 -7.99 9.69 -7.99
CA PHE A 25 -6.63 9.73 -7.41
C PHE A 25 -5.71 10.77 -8.06
N VAL A 26 -5.99 11.20 -9.29
CA VAL A 26 -5.07 12.04 -10.10
C VAL A 26 -4.79 13.39 -9.46
N GLU A 27 -5.79 14.02 -8.86
CA GLU A 27 -5.62 15.31 -8.20
C GLU A 27 -4.73 15.19 -6.95
N GLY A 28 -4.97 14.17 -6.13
CA GLY A 28 -4.14 13.88 -4.97
C GLY A 28 -2.70 13.53 -5.35
N PHE A 29 -2.52 12.70 -6.37
CA PHE A 29 -1.21 12.35 -6.92
C PHE A 29 -0.41 13.58 -7.40
N LYS A 30 -1.03 14.47 -8.17
CA LYS A 30 -0.39 15.72 -8.64
C LYS A 30 -0.04 16.62 -7.47
N THR A 31 -0.93 16.77 -6.52
CA THR A 31 -0.71 17.57 -5.32
C THR A 31 0.49 17.03 -4.53
N LEU A 32 0.57 15.72 -4.35
CA LEU A 32 1.67 15.06 -3.64
C LEU A 32 3.02 15.30 -4.35
N ILE A 33 3.09 15.06 -5.67
CA ILE A 33 4.32 15.32 -6.44
C ILE A 33 4.76 16.78 -6.33
N ASN A 34 3.82 17.71 -6.43
CA ASN A 34 4.11 19.12 -6.31
C ASN A 34 4.65 19.50 -4.92
N SER A 35 4.07 18.96 -3.86
CA SER A 35 4.53 19.15 -2.48
C SER A 35 5.92 18.54 -2.27
N ILE A 36 6.15 17.31 -2.71
CA ILE A 36 7.48 16.67 -2.62
C ILE A 36 8.53 17.52 -3.33
N ASN A 37 8.25 17.97 -4.55
CA ASN A 37 9.20 18.74 -5.33
C ASN A 37 9.51 20.12 -4.76
N LYS A 38 8.58 20.74 -4.02
CA LYS A 38 8.72 22.09 -3.50
C LYS A 38 9.12 22.18 -2.03
N GLU A 39 8.74 21.20 -1.24
CA GLU A 39 8.74 21.33 0.21
C GLU A 39 9.58 20.26 0.93
N ALA A 40 9.80 19.09 0.32
CA ALA A 40 10.40 17.98 1.03
C ALA A 40 11.95 18.02 1.09
N ASP A 41 12.59 18.85 0.28
CA ASP A 41 14.06 19.02 0.21
C ASP A 41 14.84 17.68 0.21
N LEU A 42 14.37 16.73 -0.62
CA LEU A 42 14.94 15.39 -0.68
C LEU A 42 16.30 15.40 -1.39
N ASN A 43 17.24 14.64 -0.84
CA ASN A 43 18.45 14.28 -1.57
C ASN A 43 18.15 13.28 -2.71
N GLU A 44 19.15 12.95 -3.54
CA GLU A 44 18.97 12.07 -4.69
C GLU A 44 18.40 10.68 -4.30
N VAL A 45 18.85 10.12 -3.18
CA VAL A 45 18.36 8.83 -2.67
C VAL A 45 16.90 8.92 -2.26
N GLY A 46 16.52 10.01 -1.59
CA GLY A 46 15.13 10.25 -1.18
C GLY A 46 14.20 10.46 -2.39
N VAL A 47 14.66 11.18 -3.43
CA VAL A 47 13.92 11.35 -4.68
C VAL A 47 13.67 9.99 -5.35
N GLU A 48 14.70 9.14 -5.46
CA GLU A 48 14.58 7.83 -6.08
C GLU A 48 13.65 6.90 -5.25
N ALA A 49 13.79 6.90 -3.93
CA ALA A 49 12.89 6.13 -3.05
C ALA A 49 11.41 6.54 -3.21
N GLN A 50 11.14 7.85 -3.27
CA GLN A 50 9.76 8.32 -3.50
C GLN A 50 9.27 7.99 -4.91
N LYS A 51 10.13 8.07 -5.92
CA LYS A 51 9.79 7.67 -7.29
C LYS A 51 9.37 6.19 -7.33
N HIS A 52 10.17 5.30 -6.77
CA HIS A 52 9.85 3.86 -6.70
C HIS A 52 8.55 3.59 -5.94
N ARG A 53 8.34 4.27 -4.82
CA ARG A 53 7.10 4.14 -4.05
C ARG A 53 5.88 4.54 -4.87
N LEU A 54 5.91 5.69 -5.53
CA LEU A 54 4.79 6.20 -6.33
C LEU A 54 4.50 5.31 -7.54
N ILE A 55 5.53 4.79 -8.20
CA ILE A 55 5.38 3.79 -9.28
C ILE A 55 4.66 2.55 -8.74
N GLY A 56 5.08 2.02 -7.60
CA GLY A 56 4.47 0.85 -6.97
C GLY A 56 3.00 1.06 -6.62
N ILE A 57 2.63 2.21 -6.07
CA ILE A 57 1.23 2.56 -5.76
C ILE A 57 0.40 2.62 -7.06
N LEU A 58 0.89 3.28 -8.10
CA LEU A 58 0.19 3.36 -9.38
C LEU A 58 0.08 1.97 -10.06
N ALA A 59 1.11 1.14 -9.99
CA ALA A 59 1.06 -0.23 -10.48
C ALA A 59 -0.01 -1.07 -9.74
N ASN A 60 -0.13 -0.89 -8.42
CA ASN A 60 -1.20 -1.53 -7.67
C ASN A 60 -2.59 -1.06 -8.10
N ILE A 61 -2.79 0.25 -8.34
CA ILE A 61 -4.08 0.77 -8.83
C ILE A 61 -4.44 0.12 -10.18
N LEU A 62 -3.50 0.02 -11.10
CA LEU A 62 -3.70 -0.65 -12.38
C LEU A 62 -4.12 -2.12 -12.21
N ARG A 63 -3.45 -2.85 -11.31
CA ARG A 63 -3.78 -4.26 -11.02
C ARG A 63 -5.11 -4.43 -10.30
N ILE A 64 -5.44 -3.54 -9.37
CA ILE A 64 -6.74 -3.53 -8.68
C ILE A 64 -7.86 -3.34 -9.69
N GLU A 65 -7.73 -2.37 -10.58
CA GLU A 65 -8.75 -2.10 -11.61
C GLU A 65 -8.88 -3.28 -12.59
N SER A 66 -7.76 -3.86 -13.02
CA SER A 66 -7.78 -5.08 -13.85
C SER A 66 -8.50 -6.24 -13.14
N ALA A 67 -8.22 -6.43 -11.85
CA ALA A 67 -8.87 -7.48 -11.06
C ALA A 67 -10.39 -7.30 -10.97
N PHE A 68 -10.88 -6.08 -10.79
CA PHE A 68 -12.32 -5.78 -10.79
C PHE A 68 -12.98 -5.98 -12.16
N ILE A 69 -12.27 -5.67 -13.24
CA ILE A 69 -12.78 -5.89 -14.61
C ILE A 69 -12.85 -7.38 -14.93
N GLU A 70 -11.82 -8.14 -14.56
CA GLU A 70 -11.73 -9.58 -14.83
C GLU A 70 -12.65 -10.41 -13.92
N ASN A 71 -12.92 -9.93 -12.71
CA ASN A 71 -13.71 -10.63 -11.69
C ASN A 71 -14.76 -9.68 -11.08
N PRO A 72 -15.79 -9.28 -11.84
CA PRO A 72 -16.79 -8.32 -11.38
C PRO A 72 -17.61 -8.80 -10.17
N GLU A 73 -17.62 -10.11 -9.90
CA GLU A 73 -18.23 -10.70 -8.71
C GLU A 73 -17.60 -10.22 -7.39
N ILE A 74 -16.36 -9.73 -7.40
CA ILE A 74 -15.72 -9.15 -6.20
C ILE A 74 -16.56 -8.01 -5.63
N LEU A 75 -17.24 -7.23 -6.49
CA LEU A 75 -18.11 -6.13 -6.06
C LEU A 75 -19.38 -6.59 -5.36
N ASN A 76 -19.71 -7.88 -5.43
CA ASN A 76 -20.88 -8.46 -4.76
C ASN A 76 -20.52 -9.08 -3.40
N GLU A 77 -19.25 -9.11 -3.03
CA GLU A 77 -18.82 -9.61 -1.72
C GLU A 77 -19.36 -8.74 -0.59
N GLU A 78 -20.07 -9.37 0.33
CA GLU A 78 -20.66 -8.68 1.48
C GLU A 78 -19.72 -8.72 2.69
N ILE A 79 -19.28 -7.54 3.12
CA ILE A 79 -18.51 -7.42 4.38
C ILE A 79 -19.49 -7.46 5.54
N LYS A 80 -19.49 -8.57 6.30
CA LYS A 80 -20.43 -8.80 7.41
C LYS A 80 -19.82 -8.41 8.74
N SER A 81 -20.53 -7.53 9.46
CA SER A 81 -20.20 -7.15 10.84
C SER A 81 -18.74 -6.76 11.06
N PRO A 82 -18.19 -5.82 10.29
CA PRO A 82 -16.80 -5.41 10.48
C PRO A 82 -16.59 -4.85 11.89
N VAL A 83 -15.52 -5.28 12.55
CA VAL A 83 -15.07 -4.71 13.81
C VAL A 83 -14.07 -3.59 13.51
N VAL A 84 -14.39 -2.37 13.90
CA VAL A 84 -13.54 -1.19 13.67
C VAL A 84 -12.89 -0.77 14.98
N ILE A 85 -11.55 -0.72 15.00
CA ILE A 85 -10.78 -0.24 16.13
C ILE A 85 -10.46 1.23 15.90
N VAL A 86 -10.98 2.09 16.78
CA VAL A 86 -10.75 3.53 16.71
C VAL A 86 -10.00 3.99 17.95
N GLY A 87 -8.93 4.75 17.76
CA GLY A 87 -8.15 5.29 18.88
C GLY A 87 -7.17 6.37 18.43
N LEU A 88 -6.67 7.12 19.38
CA LEU A 88 -5.56 8.06 19.12
C LEU A 88 -4.25 7.29 18.91
N PRO A 89 -3.30 7.84 18.18
CA PRO A 89 -1.96 7.25 18.05
C PRO A 89 -1.35 6.93 19.43
N ARG A 90 -0.64 5.82 19.53
CA ARG A 90 0.06 5.35 20.74
C ARG A 90 -0.85 4.93 21.90
N THR A 91 -2.09 4.54 21.63
CA THR A 91 -3.04 4.03 22.65
C THR A 91 -3.15 2.50 22.68
N GLY A 92 -2.33 1.78 21.90
CA GLY A 92 -2.34 0.33 21.85
C GLY A 92 -3.29 -0.27 20.81
N SER A 93 -3.76 0.51 19.84
CA SER A 93 -4.63 0.05 18.75
C SER A 93 -4.03 -1.13 17.97
N THR A 94 -2.75 -1.09 17.61
CA THR A 94 -2.05 -2.19 16.94
C THR A 94 -2.06 -3.48 17.76
N MET A 95 -1.84 -3.39 19.08
CA MET A 95 -1.89 -4.57 19.96
C MET A 95 -3.30 -5.15 20.02
N THR A 96 -4.31 -4.29 20.18
CA THR A 96 -5.72 -4.70 20.19
C THR A 96 -6.10 -5.35 18.86
N HIS A 97 -5.68 -4.79 17.74
CA HIS A 97 -5.91 -5.34 16.40
C HIS A 97 -5.31 -6.74 16.28
N ARG A 98 -4.03 -6.92 16.63
CA ARG A 98 -3.35 -8.22 16.55
C ARG A 98 -3.94 -9.25 17.52
N LEU A 99 -4.41 -8.81 18.69
CA LEU A 99 -5.11 -9.69 19.63
C LEU A 99 -6.44 -10.20 19.04
N LEU A 100 -7.25 -9.32 18.45
CA LEU A 100 -8.49 -9.72 17.78
C LEU A 100 -8.23 -10.58 16.55
N ALA A 101 -7.20 -10.26 15.76
CA ALA A 101 -6.79 -11.03 14.60
C ALA A 101 -6.24 -12.43 14.97
N SER A 102 -5.87 -12.68 16.22
CA SER A 102 -5.46 -14.00 16.69
C SER A 102 -6.62 -14.98 16.91
N ASP A 103 -7.87 -14.48 16.96
CA ASP A 103 -9.06 -15.32 17.03
C ASP A 103 -9.37 -15.89 15.65
N PRO A 104 -9.46 -17.21 15.47
CA PRO A 104 -9.72 -17.84 14.17
C PRO A 104 -11.10 -17.50 13.55
N ASN A 105 -12.00 -16.90 14.33
CA ASN A 105 -13.30 -16.43 13.84
C ASN A 105 -13.23 -15.04 13.21
N HIS A 106 -12.09 -14.35 13.30
CA HIS A 106 -11.87 -13.04 12.69
C HIS A 106 -10.88 -13.14 11.52
N THR A 107 -11.15 -12.35 10.50
CA THR A 107 -10.20 -12.11 9.39
C THR A 107 -9.68 -10.69 9.53
N ALA A 108 -8.39 -10.51 9.42
CA ALA A 108 -7.75 -9.20 9.41
C ALA A 108 -6.83 -9.09 8.19
N MET A 109 -6.70 -7.89 7.67
CA MET A 109 -5.73 -7.60 6.61
C MET A 109 -4.32 -7.69 7.18
N LEU A 110 -3.46 -8.43 6.50
CA LEU A 110 -2.04 -8.50 6.80
C LEU A 110 -1.29 -7.35 6.12
N TRP A 111 -0.14 -6.96 6.67
CA TRP A 111 0.65 -5.84 6.14
C TRP A 111 0.95 -6.02 4.63
N TRP A 112 1.42 -7.21 4.21
CA TRP A 112 1.71 -7.48 2.80
C TRP A 112 0.47 -7.41 1.90
N GLU A 113 -0.73 -7.77 2.42
CA GLU A 113 -1.99 -7.68 1.67
C GLU A 113 -2.41 -6.24 1.43
N GLY A 114 -2.27 -5.38 2.45
CA GLY A 114 -2.51 -3.94 2.29
C GLY A 114 -1.52 -3.27 1.35
N ARG A 115 -0.27 -3.73 1.37
CA ARG A 115 0.81 -3.16 0.56
C ARG A 115 0.79 -3.61 -0.89
N TYR A 116 0.39 -4.88 -1.13
CA TYR A 116 0.29 -5.51 -2.45
C TYR A 116 -1.07 -6.19 -2.61
N PRO A 117 -2.17 -5.41 -2.73
CA PRO A 117 -3.54 -5.93 -2.61
C PRO A 117 -4.00 -6.75 -3.83
N ALA A 118 -3.42 -6.54 -5.00
CA ALA A 118 -3.79 -7.22 -6.23
C ALA A 118 -2.73 -8.25 -6.65
N MET A 119 -3.19 -9.32 -7.31
CA MET A 119 -2.32 -10.37 -7.86
C MET A 119 -1.35 -9.80 -8.89
N LEU A 120 -0.16 -10.37 -8.93
CA LEU A 120 0.82 -10.13 -10.00
C LEU A 120 0.45 -10.94 -11.25
N GLU A 121 0.96 -10.53 -12.42
CA GLU A 121 0.59 -11.08 -13.73
C GLU A 121 0.76 -12.61 -13.82
N ASN A 122 1.75 -13.18 -13.14
CA ASN A 122 2.06 -14.62 -13.18
C ASN A 122 1.70 -15.33 -11.87
N GLU A 123 1.01 -14.66 -10.95
CA GLU A 123 0.64 -15.24 -9.66
C GLU A 123 -0.50 -16.22 -9.82
N GLN A 124 -0.36 -17.39 -9.19
CA GLN A 124 -1.45 -18.37 -9.12
C GLN A 124 -2.42 -17.99 -8.00
N ARG A 125 -3.73 -18.00 -8.30
CA ARG A 125 -4.77 -17.72 -7.30
C ARG A 125 -4.61 -18.63 -6.07
N GLY A 126 -4.58 -18.01 -4.89
CA GLY A 126 -4.38 -18.71 -3.61
C GLY A 126 -2.92 -19.02 -3.26
N ASN A 127 -1.96 -18.60 -4.08
CA ASN A 127 -0.54 -18.77 -3.81
C ASN A 127 0.23 -17.43 -3.90
N PRO A 128 0.09 -16.51 -2.93
CA PRO A 128 0.63 -15.16 -2.96
C PRO A 128 2.12 -15.06 -2.57
N VAL A 129 2.92 -16.09 -2.87
CA VAL A 129 4.31 -16.18 -2.40
C VAL A 129 5.14 -14.96 -2.82
N ASP A 130 5.01 -14.53 -4.08
CA ASP A 130 5.81 -13.41 -4.60
C ASP A 130 5.46 -12.09 -3.91
N ARG A 131 4.18 -11.80 -3.69
CA ARG A 131 3.74 -10.61 -2.94
C ARG A 131 4.18 -10.65 -1.48
N MET A 132 4.16 -11.82 -0.87
CA MET A 132 4.65 -12.00 0.51
C MET A 132 6.16 -11.76 0.61
N GLU A 133 6.94 -12.26 -0.35
CA GLU A 133 8.40 -12.02 -0.38
C GLU A 133 8.72 -10.54 -0.67
N MET A 134 7.95 -9.86 -1.53
CA MET A 134 8.05 -8.41 -1.73
C MET A 134 7.80 -7.66 -0.41
N GLY A 135 6.72 -8.00 0.30
CA GLY A 135 6.40 -7.40 1.60
C GLY A 135 7.48 -7.63 2.65
N LYS A 136 8.03 -8.85 2.70
CA LYS A 136 9.16 -9.19 3.56
C LYS A 136 10.39 -8.35 3.25
N ALA A 137 10.77 -8.27 1.97
CA ALA A 137 11.94 -7.50 1.54
C ALA A 137 11.80 -6.00 1.87
N GLU A 138 10.60 -5.43 1.72
CA GLU A 138 10.33 -4.04 2.07
C GLU A 138 10.47 -3.79 3.57
N VAL A 139 9.91 -4.66 4.42
CA VAL A 139 10.04 -4.56 5.88
C VAL A 139 11.50 -4.70 6.30
N GLU A 140 12.24 -5.65 5.73
CA GLU A 140 13.68 -5.82 6.00
C GLU A 140 14.49 -4.59 5.60
N ALA A 141 14.18 -3.97 4.47
CA ALA A 141 14.83 -2.73 4.01
C ALA A 141 14.56 -1.56 4.97
N VAL A 142 13.33 -1.41 5.45
CA VAL A 142 13.00 -0.38 6.46
C VAL A 142 13.77 -0.61 7.75
N MET A 143 13.84 -1.85 8.23
CA MET A 143 14.59 -2.18 9.45
C MET A 143 16.09 -1.95 9.31
N GLN A 144 16.66 -2.19 8.11
CA GLN A 144 18.07 -1.90 7.83
C GLN A 144 18.35 -0.39 7.76
N ALA A 145 17.46 0.37 7.13
CA ALA A 145 17.60 1.81 6.98
C ALA A 145 17.35 2.57 8.29
N SER A 146 16.46 2.06 9.15
CA SER A 146 16.07 2.67 10.41
C SER A 146 15.84 1.60 11.49
N PRO A 147 16.90 1.12 12.15
CA PRO A 147 16.79 0.07 13.18
C PRO A 147 15.86 0.46 14.33
N ASP A 148 15.77 1.75 14.65
CA ASP A 148 14.90 2.26 15.71
C ASP A 148 13.41 2.26 15.33
N ALA A 149 13.06 2.03 14.07
CA ALA A 149 11.67 1.96 13.60
C ALA A 149 10.85 0.93 14.38
N LEU A 150 11.46 -0.19 14.80
CA LEU A 150 10.80 -1.22 15.63
C LEU A 150 10.34 -0.71 16.99
N THR A 151 10.95 0.35 17.53
CA THR A 151 10.52 0.95 18.81
C THR A 151 9.25 1.78 18.66
N ILE A 152 8.96 2.22 17.44
CA ILE A 152 7.81 3.05 17.11
C ILE A 152 6.65 2.19 16.63
N HIS A 153 6.90 1.25 15.73
CA HIS A 153 5.90 0.35 15.14
C HIS A 153 6.47 -1.07 15.03
N PRO A 154 5.72 -2.11 15.45
CA PRO A 154 6.18 -3.49 15.33
C PRO A 154 6.00 -3.98 13.87
N TRP A 155 6.93 -3.63 13.01
CA TRP A 155 6.94 -4.02 11.60
C TRP A 155 6.97 -5.54 11.44
N ASP A 156 5.92 -6.09 10.85
CA ASP A 156 5.79 -7.52 10.55
C ASP A 156 4.95 -7.70 9.29
N TYR A 157 5.57 -8.14 8.22
CA TYR A 157 4.88 -8.30 6.94
C TYR A 157 3.71 -9.30 6.99
N LYS A 158 3.71 -10.24 7.95
CA LYS A 158 2.60 -11.18 8.23
C LYS A 158 1.69 -10.74 9.37
N GLY A 159 2.00 -9.65 10.02
CA GLY A 159 1.17 -9.11 11.09
C GLY A 159 -0.09 -8.44 10.54
N ALA A 160 -1.19 -8.52 11.30
CA ALA A 160 -2.36 -7.69 11.03
C ALA A 160 -1.96 -6.21 11.15
N ASP A 161 -2.36 -5.41 10.17
CA ASP A 161 -2.00 -4.01 10.07
C ASP A 161 -3.16 -3.13 9.61
N GLU A 162 -2.97 -1.83 9.64
CA GLU A 162 -4.01 -0.83 9.48
C GLU A 162 -4.42 -0.68 8.02
N GLU A 163 -5.70 -0.40 7.77
CA GLU A 163 -6.28 -0.13 6.44
C GLU A 163 -5.71 1.11 5.76
N ILE A 164 -4.94 1.90 6.48
CA ILE A 164 -4.21 3.06 5.95
C ILE A 164 -3.33 2.69 4.74
N LEU A 165 -2.83 1.45 4.70
CA LEU A 165 -2.07 0.92 3.56
C LEU A 165 -2.92 0.84 2.28
N LEU A 166 -4.21 0.51 2.40
CA LEU A 166 -5.13 0.54 1.27
C LEU A 166 -5.51 1.96 0.87
N LEU A 167 -5.71 2.86 1.85
CA LEU A 167 -6.07 4.25 1.59
C LEU A 167 -4.97 5.01 0.86
N GLU A 168 -3.71 4.59 0.98
CA GLU A 168 -2.58 5.16 0.24
C GLU A 168 -2.82 5.12 -1.28
N HIS A 169 -3.48 4.08 -1.80
CA HIS A 169 -3.80 3.95 -3.22
C HIS A 169 -4.81 4.98 -3.74
N THR A 170 -5.49 5.67 -2.85
CA THR A 170 -6.42 6.75 -3.24
C THR A 170 -5.73 8.09 -3.43
N PHE A 171 -4.52 8.27 -2.94
CA PHE A 171 -3.80 9.55 -2.83
C PHE A 171 -4.54 10.64 -2.04
N PHE A 172 -5.62 10.31 -1.34
CA PHE A 172 -6.28 11.24 -0.42
C PHE A 172 -5.66 11.25 0.97
N LEU A 173 -4.81 10.27 1.26
CA LEU A 173 -4.07 10.18 2.49
C LEU A 173 -2.57 10.29 2.20
N SER A 174 -1.91 11.29 2.77
CA SER A 174 -0.46 11.42 2.71
C SER A 174 0.15 10.83 3.97
N LEU A 175 0.92 9.75 3.84
CA LEU A 175 1.73 9.20 4.92
C LEU A 175 3.08 9.91 5.09
N ILE A 176 3.36 10.91 4.26
CA ILE A 176 4.64 11.66 4.32
C ILE A 176 4.74 12.50 5.60
N HIS A 177 3.62 12.84 6.20
CA HIS A 177 3.56 13.66 7.41
C HIS A 177 3.44 12.84 8.71
N ILE A 178 3.56 11.52 8.63
CA ILE A 178 3.63 10.63 9.77
C ILE A 178 5.08 10.20 9.98
#